data_81df40535c04721a39494c8b637c7b94
#
_entry.id   81df40535c04721a39494c8b637c7b94
#
_cell.length_a   1.000
_cell.length_b   1.000
_cell.length_c   1.000
_cell.angle_alpha   90.00
_cell.angle_beta   90.00
_cell.angle_gamma   90.00
#
_symmetry.space_group_name_H-M   'P 1'
#
loop_
_entity.id
_entity.type
_entity.pdbx_description
1 polymer ?
#
loop_
_entity_poly.entity_id
_entity_poly.type
_entity_poly.pdbx_seq_one_letter_code
_entity_poly.pdbx_strand_id
1 'polypeptide(L)'
;KSFVKKVAALAVALSMASSTLANAQEEDGKVNFSVQGDLVSSYIWRGFYQTGASFQPTLSLGVGNFSLTAWGSTDFQGANSTSAAAAKEIDLTAAYTFGSAGPTLSVASLWWAGQGAGDYFNFKSHETAHHFEAGLAYTLPIEKFPLSITWNFMFAGQDKDENGNQNYSSYVELNFPFTV
;
A
#
# COMPACT_ATOMS: atom_id res chain seq x y z
N LYS A 1 2.95 -24.33 22.64
CA LYS A 1 3.25 -24.60 21.20
C LYS A 1 2.26 -23.94 20.22
N SER A 2 1.06 -23.50 20.67
CA SER A 2 0.05 -22.83 19.82
C SER A 2 0.30 -21.31 19.66
N PHE A 3 0.92 -20.67 20.65
CA PHE A 3 1.14 -19.21 20.66
C PHE A 3 2.20 -18.77 19.64
N VAL A 4 3.28 -19.56 19.51
CA VAL A 4 4.38 -19.22 18.56
C VAL A 4 3.93 -19.35 17.10
N LYS A 5 3.00 -20.27 16.79
CA LYS A 5 2.44 -20.43 15.44
C LYS A 5 1.54 -19.24 15.02
N LYS A 6 0.91 -18.57 15.99
CA LYS A 6 0.07 -17.38 15.72
C LYS A 6 0.89 -16.10 15.51
N VAL A 7 2.07 -16.03 16.13
CA VAL A 7 2.99 -14.88 15.95
C VAL A 7 3.70 -14.93 14.60
N ALA A 8 4.03 -16.12 14.11
CA ALA A 8 4.63 -16.29 12.78
C ALA A 8 3.66 -15.95 11.63
N ALA A 9 2.35 -16.20 11.82
CA ALA A 9 1.32 -15.82 10.87
C ALA A 9 1.08 -14.29 10.82
N LEU A 10 1.36 -13.59 11.91
CA LEU A 10 1.20 -12.13 11.99
C LEU A 10 2.33 -11.38 11.25
N ALA A 11 3.53 -11.94 11.19
CA ALA A 11 4.69 -11.32 10.54
C ALA A 11 4.62 -11.37 9.00
N VAL A 12 3.87 -12.31 8.43
CA VAL A 12 3.67 -12.44 6.97
C VAL A 12 2.52 -11.57 6.46
N ALA A 13 1.59 -11.16 7.34
CA ALA A 13 0.46 -10.31 6.95
C ALA A 13 0.83 -8.85 6.69
N LEU A 14 2.04 -8.42 7.06
CA LEU A 14 2.44 -7.01 7.02
C LEU A 14 3.00 -6.52 5.67
N SER A 15 3.33 -7.40 4.75
CA SER A 15 3.71 -7.02 3.39
C SER A 15 2.53 -6.94 2.42
N MET A 16 1.32 -7.23 2.91
CA MET A 16 0.12 -7.41 2.08
C MET A 16 -0.95 -6.31 2.26
N ALA A 17 -0.57 -5.08 2.59
CA ALA A 17 -1.53 -3.97 2.65
C ALA A 17 -2.23 -3.70 1.29
N SER A 18 -1.71 -4.26 0.21
CA SER A 18 -2.30 -4.16 -1.13
C SER A 18 -3.20 -5.34 -1.55
N SER A 19 -3.19 -6.46 -0.81
CA SER A 19 -3.89 -7.68 -1.26
C SER A 19 -5.16 -8.05 -0.47
N THR A 20 -5.45 -7.41 0.65
CA THR A 20 -6.63 -7.74 1.47
C THR A 20 -7.96 -7.22 0.92
N LEU A 21 -7.94 -6.41 -0.13
CA LEU A 21 -9.17 -5.94 -0.79
C LEU A 21 -9.78 -6.96 -1.77
N ALA A 22 -9.06 -8.01 -2.12
CA ALA A 22 -9.55 -9.03 -3.05
C ALA A 22 -10.69 -9.91 -2.48
N ASN A 23 -10.99 -9.83 -1.19
CA ASN A 23 -12.03 -10.64 -0.54
C ASN A 23 -13.31 -9.87 -0.17
N ALA A 24 -13.46 -8.62 -0.60
CA ALA A 24 -14.75 -7.93 -0.51
C ALA A 24 -15.66 -8.33 -1.68
N GLN A 25 -15.71 -9.62 -2.01
CA GLN A 25 -16.75 -10.17 -2.86
C GLN A 25 -17.94 -10.49 -1.99
N GLU A 26 -19.06 -9.77 -2.21
CA GLU A 26 -20.37 -10.39 -2.41
C GLU A 26 -21.54 -9.41 -2.26
N GLU A 27 -22.49 -9.62 -3.12
CA GLU A 27 -23.75 -8.92 -3.37
C GLU A 27 -23.62 -7.65 -4.22
N ASP A 28 -24.04 -7.77 -5.48
CA ASP A 28 -24.22 -6.67 -6.43
C ASP A 28 -24.88 -5.47 -5.77
N GLY A 29 -24.14 -4.36 -5.70
CA GLY A 29 -24.64 -3.08 -5.20
C GLY A 29 -24.52 -2.84 -3.70
N LYS A 30 -24.01 -3.77 -2.89
CA LYS A 30 -23.78 -3.54 -1.46
C LYS A 30 -22.48 -2.77 -1.24
N VAL A 31 -22.57 -1.72 -0.43
CA VAL A 31 -21.40 -0.96 0.03
C VAL A 31 -20.80 -1.68 1.23
N ASN A 32 -19.52 -2.05 1.11
CA ASN A 32 -18.72 -2.62 2.20
C ASN A 32 -17.80 -1.55 2.76
N PHE A 33 -17.74 -1.45 4.07
CA PHE A 33 -16.87 -0.52 4.78
C PHE A 33 -16.06 -1.29 5.81
N SER A 34 -14.75 -1.03 5.87
CA SER A 34 -13.87 -1.61 6.89
C SER A 34 -12.95 -0.57 7.50
N VAL A 35 -12.63 -0.77 8.77
CA VAL A 35 -11.67 0.01 9.54
C VAL A 35 -10.70 -0.97 10.18
N GLN A 36 -9.41 -0.75 10.00
CA GLN A 36 -8.34 -1.54 10.58
C GLN A 36 -7.30 -0.62 11.20
N GLY A 37 -6.60 -1.09 12.21
CA GLY A 37 -5.45 -0.39 12.79
C GLY A 37 -4.38 -1.41 13.16
N ASP A 38 -3.19 -1.23 12.63
CA ASP A 38 -2.05 -2.10 12.88
C ASP A 38 -1.02 -1.39 13.75
N LEU A 39 -0.46 -2.14 14.70
CA LEU A 39 0.71 -1.75 15.47
C LEU A 39 1.88 -2.59 15.00
N VAL A 40 2.86 -1.95 14.40
CA VAL A 40 4.03 -2.61 13.84
C VAL A 40 5.30 -2.21 14.58
N SER A 41 6.25 -3.14 14.73
CA SER A 41 7.53 -2.86 15.36
C SER A 41 8.48 -2.09 14.44
N SER A 42 8.27 -2.19 13.13
CA SER A 42 9.01 -1.47 12.10
C SER A 42 8.13 -1.33 10.87
N TYR A 43 8.19 -0.17 10.24
CA TYR A 43 7.62 0.04 8.92
C TYR A 43 8.70 -0.17 7.86
N ILE A 44 8.50 -1.16 7.02
CA ILE A 44 9.35 -1.48 5.88
C ILE A 44 8.51 -1.38 4.62
N TRP A 45 8.92 -0.57 3.67
CA TRP A 45 8.25 -0.39 2.39
C TRP A 45 9.16 -0.86 1.25
N ARG A 46 8.72 -1.87 0.50
CA ARG A 46 9.45 -2.45 -0.65
C ARG A 46 10.90 -2.83 -0.32
N GLY A 47 11.13 -3.37 0.88
CA GLY A 47 12.47 -3.76 1.36
C GLY A 47 13.28 -2.64 1.99
N PHE A 48 12.80 -1.40 1.98
CA PHE A 48 13.46 -0.25 2.61
C PHE A 48 12.85 0.06 3.96
N TYR A 49 13.70 0.18 4.97
CA TYR A 49 13.29 0.64 6.30
C TYR A 49 12.84 2.09 6.24
N GLN A 50 11.63 2.35 6.68
CA GLN A 50 11.03 3.67 6.75
C GLN A 50 11.09 4.25 8.16
N THR A 51 10.45 3.57 9.12
CA THR A 51 10.42 4.00 10.51
C THR A 51 10.43 2.79 11.46
N GLY A 52 10.65 3.07 12.77
CA GLY A 52 10.49 2.10 13.84
C GLY A 52 9.03 1.76 14.12
N ALA A 53 8.72 1.57 15.41
CA ALA A 53 7.37 1.24 15.83
C ALA A 53 6.35 2.30 15.38
N SER A 54 5.29 1.86 14.71
CA SER A 54 4.32 2.74 14.07
C SER A 54 2.89 2.22 14.24
N PHE A 55 1.93 3.16 14.23
CA PHE A 55 0.51 2.88 14.08
C PHE A 55 0.08 3.13 12.64
N GLN A 56 -0.60 2.15 12.05
CA GLN A 56 -0.99 2.17 10.63
C GLN A 56 -2.50 1.94 10.49
N PRO A 57 -3.31 3.02 10.50
CA PRO A 57 -4.75 2.93 10.26
C PRO A 57 -5.07 2.71 8.78
N THR A 58 -6.11 1.92 8.52
CA THR A 58 -6.68 1.69 7.19
C THR A 58 -8.19 1.89 7.24
N LEU A 59 -8.71 2.66 6.28
CA LEU A 59 -10.12 2.78 6.00
C LEU A 59 -10.37 2.29 4.58
N SER A 60 -11.32 1.39 4.39
CA SER A 60 -11.64 0.88 3.06
C SER A 60 -13.13 0.93 2.78
N LEU A 61 -13.47 1.29 1.55
CA LEU A 61 -14.81 1.29 0.99
C LEU A 61 -14.81 0.43 -0.27
N GLY A 62 -15.73 -0.52 -0.37
CA GLY A 62 -15.90 -1.39 -1.53
C GLY A 62 -17.31 -1.31 -2.07
N VAL A 63 -17.46 -1.27 -3.40
CA VAL A 63 -18.75 -1.33 -4.11
C VAL A 63 -18.58 -2.19 -5.36
N GLY A 64 -19.16 -3.39 -5.36
CA GLY A 64 -18.92 -4.34 -6.44
C GLY A 64 -17.42 -4.63 -6.59
N ASN A 65 -16.90 -4.44 -7.77
CA ASN A 65 -15.48 -4.66 -8.09
C ASN A 65 -14.58 -3.43 -7.86
N PHE A 66 -15.13 -2.32 -7.42
CA PHE A 66 -14.40 -1.08 -7.12
C PHE A 66 -14.10 -0.98 -5.63
N SER A 67 -12.91 -0.49 -5.29
CA SER A 67 -12.52 -0.17 -3.93
C SER A 67 -11.80 1.16 -3.83
N LEU A 68 -11.98 1.82 -2.68
CA LEU A 68 -11.26 3.01 -2.29
C LEU A 68 -10.68 2.79 -0.90
N THR A 69 -9.38 3.00 -0.75
CA THR A 69 -8.67 2.80 0.52
C THR A 69 -7.91 4.06 0.89
N ALA A 70 -8.05 4.49 2.13
CA ALA A 70 -7.17 5.44 2.77
C ALA A 70 -6.34 4.69 3.80
N TRP A 71 -5.03 4.74 3.66
CA TRP A 71 -4.06 4.17 4.58
C TRP A 71 -3.15 5.27 5.11
N GLY A 72 -2.63 5.09 6.30
CA GLY A 72 -1.67 6.01 6.86
C GLY A 72 -0.67 5.30 7.75
N SER A 73 0.43 5.99 8.04
CA SER A 73 1.44 5.54 9.01
C SER A 73 1.91 6.72 9.85
N THR A 74 2.02 6.49 11.15
CA THR A 74 2.65 7.45 12.07
C THR A 74 3.52 6.69 13.06
N ASP A 75 4.78 7.10 13.18
CA ASP A 75 5.69 6.51 14.13
C ASP A 75 5.47 7.06 15.55
N PHE A 76 6.02 6.38 16.54
CA PHE A 76 6.00 6.81 17.95
C PHE A 76 7.23 7.63 18.36
N GLN A 77 8.18 7.84 17.45
CA GLN A 77 9.42 8.56 17.75
C GLN A 77 9.29 10.08 17.62
N GLY A 78 8.23 10.54 16.94
CA GLY A 78 7.92 11.97 16.80
C GLY A 78 8.97 12.74 15.99
N ALA A 79 9.02 14.05 16.21
CA ALA A 79 9.86 14.98 15.44
C ALA A 79 11.38 14.80 15.62
N ASN A 80 11.83 13.93 16.52
CA ASN A 80 13.24 13.65 16.78
C ASN A 80 13.78 12.46 15.95
N SER A 81 12.96 11.85 15.10
CA SER A 81 13.40 10.81 14.19
C SER A 81 14.36 11.40 13.15
N THR A 82 15.51 10.75 12.96
CA THR A 82 16.46 11.11 11.90
C THR A 82 15.90 10.86 10.49
N SER A 83 14.82 10.10 10.39
CA SER A 83 14.06 9.82 9.16
C SER A 83 12.77 10.64 9.12
N ALA A 84 12.88 11.95 9.25
CA ALA A 84 11.73 12.87 9.35
C ALA A 84 10.75 12.75 8.15
N ALA A 85 11.19 12.29 7.00
CA ALA A 85 10.34 12.15 5.81
C ALA A 85 9.32 11.01 5.90
N ALA A 86 9.66 9.92 6.60
CA ALA A 86 8.80 8.73 6.67
C ALA A 86 8.01 8.62 7.98
N ALA A 87 8.15 9.60 8.88
CA ALA A 87 7.47 9.61 10.18
C ALA A 87 5.94 9.64 10.07
N LYS A 88 5.41 10.20 8.98
CA LYS A 88 3.98 10.23 8.67
C LYS A 88 3.75 10.03 7.20
N GLU A 89 2.77 9.20 6.87
CA GLU A 89 2.40 8.89 5.49
C GLU A 89 0.87 8.80 5.39
N ILE A 90 0.33 9.27 4.29
CA ILE A 90 -1.08 9.16 3.94
C ILE A 90 -1.18 8.76 2.48
N ASP A 91 -1.78 7.60 2.24
CA ASP A 91 -2.00 7.04 0.92
C ASP A 91 -3.48 6.93 0.63
N LEU A 92 -3.87 7.32 -0.57
CA LEU A 92 -5.20 7.11 -1.11
C LEU A 92 -5.09 6.22 -2.35
N THR A 93 -5.78 5.09 -2.33
CA THR A 93 -5.77 4.11 -3.43
C THR A 93 -7.18 3.86 -3.93
N ALA A 94 -7.38 3.99 -5.25
CA ALA A 94 -8.57 3.50 -5.93
C ALA A 94 -8.19 2.27 -6.75
N ALA A 95 -8.99 1.21 -6.69
CA ALA A 95 -8.72 -0.02 -7.42
C ALA A 95 -9.99 -0.62 -8.02
N TYR A 96 -9.82 -1.38 -9.11
CA TYR A 96 -10.87 -2.13 -9.78
C TYR A 96 -10.38 -3.52 -10.12
N THR A 97 -11.12 -4.54 -9.67
CA THR A 97 -10.85 -5.95 -9.94
C THR A 97 -11.75 -6.45 -11.06
N PHE A 98 -11.18 -7.06 -12.10
CA PHE A 98 -11.95 -7.57 -13.25
C PHE A 98 -12.54 -8.94 -12.95
N GLY A 99 -13.85 -8.99 -12.82
CA GLY A 99 -14.57 -10.22 -12.46
C GLY A 99 -14.21 -10.71 -11.06
N SER A 100 -14.43 -12.00 -10.79
CA SER A 100 -14.26 -12.59 -9.45
C SER A 100 -12.82 -13.03 -9.13
N ALA A 101 -11.98 -13.21 -10.14
CA ALA A 101 -10.59 -13.69 -9.99
C ALA A 101 -9.67 -13.10 -11.07
N GLY A 102 -10.05 -12.00 -11.68
CA GLY A 102 -9.25 -11.32 -12.70
C GLY A 102 -8.18 -10.39 -12.10
N PRO A 103 -7.44 -9.72 -12.97
CA PRO A 103 -6.45 -8.75 -12.53
C PRO A 103 -7.11 -7.55 -11.83
N THR A 104 -6.37 -6.92 -10.95
CA THR A 104 -6.74 -5.66 -10.29
C THR A 104 -5.86 -4.55 -10.83
N LEU A 105 -6.48 -3.48 -11.31
CA LEU A 105 -5.81 -2.22 -11.63
C LEU A 105 -6.01 -1.25 -10.48
N SER A 106 -4.97 -0.49 -10.15
CA SER A 106 -5.04 0.54 -9.11
C SER A 106 -4.36 1.84 -9.53
N VAL A 107 -4.79 2.92 -8.90
CA VAL A 107 -4.11 4.21 -8.92
C VAL A 107 -4.02 4.69 -7.48
N ALA A 108 -2.84 5.10 -7.06
CA ALA A 108 -2.58 5.59 -5.71
C ALA A 108 -1.93 6.97 -5.72
N SER A 109 -2.23 7.72 -4.68
CA SER A 109 -1.52 8.94 -4.29
C SER A 109 -0.84 8.65 -2.97
N LEU A 110 0.49 8.67 -2.97
CA LEU A 110 1.34 8.46 -1.81
C LEU A 110 1.89 9.81 -1.36
N TRP A 111 1.76 10.14 -0.08
CA TRP A 111 2.21 11.40 0.45
C TRP A 111 2.96 11.22 1.77
N TRP A 112 4.23 11.62 1.79
CA TRP A 112 5.08 11.57 2.98
C TRP A 112 5.20 12.95 3.61
N ALA A 113 4.74 13.09 4.86
CA ALA A 113 4.87 14.29 5.67
C ALA A 113 6.24 14.34 6.35
N GLY A 114 7.26 14.81 5.64
CA GLY A 114 8.60 15.01 6.19
C GLY A 114 9.06 16.45 6.18
N GLN A 115 10.34 16.70 6.51
CA GLN A 115 10.94 18.02 6.35
C GLN A 115 10.91 18.42 4.87
N GLY A 116 10.26 19.55 4.57
CA GLY A 116 10.07 20.02 3.20
C GLY A 116 8.89 19.39 2.48
N ALA A 117 8.09 18.57 3.18
CA ALA A 117 6.80 18.16 2.65
C ALA A 117 5.95 19.39 2.36
N GLY A 118 5.44 19.47 1.15
CA GLY A 118 4.46 20.48 0.76
C GLY A 118 3.12 20.25 1.45
N ASP A 119 2.21 21.20 1.26
CA ASP A 119 0.82 21.05 1.67
C ASP A 119 0.22 19.79 1.00
N TYR A 120 -0.48 18.97 1.78
CA TYR A 120 -1.20 17.78 1.29
C TYR A 120 -2.14 18.11 0.12
N PHE A 121 -2.77 19.26 0.12
CA PHE A 121 -3.71 19.68 -0.94
C PHE A 121 -3.03 20.40 -2.13
N ASN A 122 -1.69 20.47 -2.14
CA ASN A 122 -0.97 21.01 -3.28
C ASN A 122 -0.76 19.95 -4.37
N PHE A 123 -1.63 19.94 -5.37
CA PHE A 123 -1.55 19.04 -6.54
C PHE A 123 -0.99 19.75 -7.80
N LYS A 124 -0.36 20.90 -7.66
CA LYS A 124 0.22 21.61 -8.80
C LYS A 124 1.40 20.84 -9.38
N SER A 125 1.46 20.78 -10.70
CA SER A 125 2.59 20.20 -11.41
C SER A 125 3.90 20.82 -10.95
N HIS A 126 4.92 20.00 -10.70
CA HIS A 126 6.25 20.37 -10.20
C HIS A 126 6.33 20.94 -8.76
N GLU A 127 5.21 21.15 -8.08
CA GLU A 127 5.18 21.65 -6.70
C GLU A 127 4.62 20.63 -5.69
N THR A 128 3.90 19.61 -6.19
CA THR A 128 3.26 18.60 -5.34
C THR A 128 4.29 17.73 -4.63
N ALA A 129 4.03 17.38 -3.37
CA ALA A 129 4.81 16.39 -2.61
C ALA A 129 4.28 14.96 -2.78
N HIS A 130 3.23 14.77 -3.57
CA HIS A 130 2.66 13.46 -3.85
C HIS A 130 3.49 12.67 -4.86
N HIS A 131 3.52 11.36 -4.69
CA HIS A 131 3.88 10.40 -5.73
C HIS A 131 2.61 9.74 -6.24
N PHE A 132 2.41 9.71 -7.54
CA PHE A 132 1.26 9.06 -8.16
C PHE A 132 1.71 7.76 -8.79
N GLU A 133 1.10 6.67 -8.33
CA GLU A 133 1.45 5.31 -8.71
C GLU A 133 0.28 4.62 -9.41
N ALA A 134 0.56 3.85 -10.47
CA ALA A 134 -0.35 2.90 -11.06
C ALA A 134 0.11 1.49 -10.72
N GLY A 135 -0.84 0.60 -10.47
CA GLY A 135 -0.58 -0.77 -10.08
C GLY A 135 -1.39 -1.77 -10.90
N LEU A 136 -0.79 -2.93 -11.12
CA LEU A 136 -1.43 -4.12 -11.67
C LEU A 136 -1.10 -5.30 -10.76
N ALA A 137 -2.12 -5.96 -10.22
CA ALA A 137 -1.97 -7.16 -9.42
C ALA A 137 -2.78 -8.31 -10.03
N TYR A 138 -2.23 -9.52 -10.02
CA TYR A 138 -2.91 -10.70 -10.48
C TYR A 138 -2.44 -11.95 -9.73
N THR A 139 -3.39 -12.76 -9.26
CA THR A 139 -3.10 -14.09 -8.72
C THR A 139 -3.44 -15.14 -9.76
N LEU A 140 -2.45 -15.91 -10.16
CA LEU A 140 -2.65 -17.00 -11.12
C LEU A 140 -3.57 -18.07 -10.51
N PRO A 141 -4.63 -18.51 -11.23
CA PRO A 141 -5.58 -19.48 -10.71
C PRO A 141 -5.02 -20.91 -10.77
N ILE A 142 -3.88 -21.15 -10.12
CA ILE A 142 -3.22 -22.45 -10.04
C ILE A 142 -3.40 -22.98 -8.63
N GLU A 143 -4.35 -23.88 -8.40
CA GLU A 143 -4.75 -24.37 -7.07
C GLU A 143 -3.57 -24.86 -6.21
N LYS A 144 -2.61 -25.57 -6.82
CA LYS A 144 -1.46 -26.14 -6.12
C LYS A 144 -0.27 -25.18 -6.01
N PHE A 145 -0.30 -24.06 -6.69
CA PHE A 145 0.81 -23.12 -6.79
C PHE A 145 0.29 -21.69 -6.98
N PRO A 146 -0.36 -21.12 -5.98
CA PRO A 146 -0.94 -19.79 -6.08
C PRO A 146 0.16 -18.73 -6.12
N LEU A 147 0.57 -18.33 -7.32
CA LEU A 147 1.51 -17.25 -7.55
C LEU A 147 0.76 -15.94 -7.72
N SER A 148 1.06 -14.97 -6.88
CA SER A 148 0.61 -13.59 -7.07
C SER A 148 1.74 -12.74 -7.64
N ILE A 149 1.40 -11.91 -8.63
CA ILE A 149 2.30 -10.95 -9.26
C ILE A 149 1.72 -9.57 -9.03
N THR A 150 2.54 -8.65 -8.53
CA THR A 150 2.19 -7.23 -8.44
C THR A 150 3.25 -6.43 -9.16
N TRP A 151 2.83 -5.48 -9.99
CA TRP A 151 3.68 -4.50 -10.64
C TRP A 151 3.12 -3.11 -10.42
N ASN A 152 3.95 -2.24 -9.85
CA ASN A 152 3.63 -0.84 -9.62
C ASN A 152 4.64 0.05 -10.32
N PHE A 153 4.21 1.21 -10.79
CA PHE A 153 5.12 2.23 -11.33
C PHE A 153 4.63 3.64 -11.01
N MET A 154 5.57 4.52 -10.72
CA MET A 154 5.31 5.92 -10.43
C MET A 154 5.23 6.70 -11.73
N PHE A 155 4.04 7.17 -12.10
CA PHE A 155 3.83 7.84 -13.37
C PHE A 155 3.84 9.37 -13.29
N ALA A 156 3.74 9.95 -12.08
CA ALA A 156 3.74 11.39 -11.87
C ALA A 156 4.14 11.74 -10.42
N GLY A 157 4.32 13.04 -10.18
CA GLY A 157 4.61 13.57 -8.84
C GLY A 157 6.11 13.72 -8.58
N GLN A 158 6.54 13.36 -7.37
CA GLN A 158 7.91 13.61 -6.88
C GLN A 158 8.94 12.54 -7.29
N ASP A 159 8.55 11.54 -8.03
CA ASP A 159 9.50 10.57 -8.60
C ASP A 159 10.31 11.21 -9.75
N LYS A 160 11.28 12.07 -9.39
CA LYS A 160 12.06 12.91 -10.30
C LYS A 160 13.55 12.60 -10.25
N ASP A 161 14.21 12.76 -11.41
CA ASP A 161 15.68 12.79 -11.50
C ASP A 161 16.24 14.17 -11.09
N GLU A 162 17.56 14.32 -11.11
CA GLU A 162 18.28 15.55 -10.78
C GLU A 162 17.92 16.72 -11.72
N ASN A 163 17.41 16.43 -12.91
CA ASN A 163 16.99 17.42 -13.92
C ASN A 163 15.49 17.73 -13.85
N GLY A 164 14.75 17.11 -12.92
CA GLY A 164 13.31 17.28 -12.76
C GLY A 164 12.46 16.45 -13.73
N ASN A 165 13.05 15.51 -14.47
CA ASN A 165 12.30 14.58 -15.31
C ASN A 165 11.68 13.46 -14.49
N GLN A 166 10.56 12.89 -14.94
CA GLN A 166 9.93 11.75 -14.31
C GLN A 166 10.80 10.49 -14.48
N ASN A 167 11.09 9.79 -13.36
CA ASN A 167 11.90 8.56 -13.36
C ASN A 167 11.14 7.33 -13.81
N TYR A 168 9.80 7.31 -13.60
CA TYR A 168 8.97 6.12 -13.81
C TYR A 168 9.46 4.91 -13.01
N SER A 169 9.86 5.15 -11.75
CA SER A 169 10.31 4.11 -10.83
C SER A 169 9.32 2.96 -10.75
N SER A 170 9.80 1.75 -10.81
CA SER A 170 8.99 0.54 -10.95
C SER A 170 9.33 -0.48 -9.88
N TYR A 171 8.30 -1.18 -9.38
CA TYR A 171 8.43 -2.24 -8.39
C TYR A 171 7.64 -3.47 -8.83
N VAL A 172 8.29 -4.63 -8.77
CA VAL A 172 7.66 -5.93 -9.06
C VAL A 172 7.80 -6.82 -7.83
N GLU A 173 6.69 -7.43 -7.42
CA GLU A 173 6.63 -8.41 -6.35
C GLU A 173 6.06 -9.73 -6.86
N LEU A 174 6.68 -10.82 -6.47
CA LEU A 174 6.20 -12.18 -6.65
C LEU A 174 5.94 -12.79 -5.28
N ASN A 175 4.73 -13.23 -5.03
CA ASN A 175 4.36 -13.86 -3.78
C ASN A 175 3.95 -15.32 -4.00
N PHE A 176 4.63 -16.23 -3.28
CA PHE A 176 4.40 -17.66 -3.29
C PHE A 176 3.98 -18.10 -1.89
N PRO A 177 2.70 -18.14 -1.53
CA PRO A 177 2.27 -18.69 -0.27
C PRO A 177 2.43 -20.21 -0.27
N PHE A 178 3.20 -20.73 0.69
CA PHE A 178 3.32 -22.17 0.93
C PHE A 178 3.18 -22.46 2.42
N THR A 179 2.57 -23.61 2.71
CA THR A 179 2.45 -24.09 4.09
C THR A 179 3.43 -25.25 4.29
N VAL A 180 4.23 -25.17 5.35
CA VAL A 180 5.16 -26.20 5.79
C VAL A 180 4.54 -27.02 6.89
#